data_c8185381b72e2f1b91d1409132d290c6
#
_entry.id   c8185381b72e2f1b91d1409132d290c6
#
_cell.length_a   1.000
_cell.length_b   1.000
_cell.length_c   1.000
_cell.angle_alpha   90.00
_cell.angle_beta   90.00
_cell.angle_gamma   90.00
#
_symmetry.space_group_name_H-M   'P 1'
#
loop_
_entity.id
_entity.type
_entity.pdbx_description
1 polymer ?
#
loop_
_entity_poly.entity_id
_entity_poly.type
_entity_poly.pdbx_seq_one_letter_code
_entity_poly.pdbx_strand_id
1 'polypeptide(L)'
;LVQHLVQKKQVFNSIDAYISGSIDEGLFHITGKPAPGVTLEAAEAAVWQELKALTEESVDEDELEKVKNRYESEQIFNNLNYLNVATNLAYFELTGKAEDINNEVNKYRSVTAGQIKEAAQKTFVRENCSTLYYKSNLPT
;
A
#
# COMPACT_ATOMS: atom_id res chain seq x y z
N LEU A 1 0.63 8.98 -1.74
CA LEU A 1 -0.14 9.08 -3.00
C LEU A 1 -1.35 10.01 -2.85
N VAL A 2 -2.33 9.72 -1.96
CA VAL A 2 -3.56 10.54 -1.82
C VAL A 2 -3.23 12.01 -1.54
N GLN A 3 -2.39 12.30 -0.55
CA GLN A 3 -2.02 13.67 -0.20
C GLN A 3 -1.37 14.42 -1.36
N HIS A 4 -0.49 13.78 -2.12
CA HIS A 4 0.23 14.41 -3.22
C HIS A 4 -0.60 14.48 -4.49
N LEU A 5 -1.18 13.36 -4.93
CA LEU A 5 -1.82 13.25 -6.23
C LEU A 5 -3.28 13.74 -6.23
N VAL A 6 -3.98 13.67 -5.10
CA VAL A 6 -5.36 14.16 -4.98
C VAL A 6 -5.40 15.58 -4.41
N GLN A 7 -4.78 15.79 -3.22
CA GLN A 7 -4.94 17.05 -2.51
C GLN A 7 -4.03 18.18 -3.06
N LYS A 8 -2.75 17.88 -3.35
CA LYS A 8 -1.78 18.89 -3.80
C LYS A 8 -1.79 19.08 -5.32
N LYS A 9 -1.59 18.00 -6.08
CA LYS A 9 -1.43 18.05 -7.55
C LYS A 9 -2.77 18.00 -8.31
N GLN A 10 -3.85 17.53 -7.67
CA GLN A 10 -5.20 17.38 -8.25
C GLN A 10 -5.21 16.60 -9.58
N VAL A 11 -4.32 15.62 -9.71
CA VAL A 11 -4.23 14.75 -10.89
C VAL A 11 -5.31 13.66 -10.85
N PHE A 12 -5.70 13.24 -9.65
CA PHE A 12 -6.73 12.24 -9.43
C PHE A 12 -7.88 12.79 -8.57
N ASN A 13 -9.10 12.34 -8.86
CA ASN A 13 -10.24 12.54 -7.96
C ASN A 13 -10.14 11.57 -6.76
N SER A 14 -9.68 10.36 -7.02
CA SER A 14 -9.42 9.36 -5.99
C SER A 14 -8.29 8.45 -6.45
N ILE A 15 -7.46 8.03 -5.53
CA ILE A 15 -6.40 7.05 -5.75
C ILE A 15 -6.26 6.20 -4.49
N ASP A 16 -6.08 4.92 -4.67
CA ASP A 16 -5.88 3.97 -3.60
C ASP A 16 -4.72 3.03 -3.92
N ALA A 17 -4.06 2.51 -2.90
CA ALA A 17 -2.95 1.58 -3.03
C ALA A 17 -3.07 0.49 -1.97
N TYR A 18 -3.02 -0.76 -2.39
CA TYR A 18 -3.14 -1.90 -1.50
C TYR A 18 -2.39 -3.12 -2.04
N ILE A 19 -2.14 -4.07 -1.17
CA ILE A 19 -1.56 -5.36 -1.52
C ILE A 19 -2.67 -6.41 -1.48
N SER A 20 -2.87 -7.11 -2.60
CA SER A 20 -3.67 -8.34 -2.60
C SER A 20 -2.76 -9.48 -2.16
N GLY A 21 -2.79 -9.77 -0.87
CA GLY A 21 -2.03 -10.88 -0.28
C GLY A 21 -2.90 -12.10 -0.11
N SER A 22 -2.27 -13.26 -0.29
CA SER A 22 -2.75 -14.56 0.15
C SER A 22 -1.60 -15.28 0.88
N ILE A 23 -1.62 -16.60 0.93
CA ILE A 23 -0.50 -17.40 1.46
C ILE A 23 0.74 -17.25 0.56
N ASP A 24 0.52 -17.11 -0.75
CA ASP A 24 1.56 -16.89 -1.74
C ASP A 24 1.82 -15.39 -1.98
N GLU A 25 2.84 -15.09 -2.78
CA GLU A 25 3.19 -13.73 -3.18
C GLU A 25 1.99 -13.03 -3.85
N GLY A 26 1.71 -11.81 -3.42
CA GLY A 26 0.62 -11.00 -3.91
C GLY A 26 1.07 -9.91 -4.89
N LEU A 27 0.10 -9.10 -5.32
CA LEU A 27 0.34 -7.94 -6.18
C LEU A 27 0.16 -6.65 -5.39
N PHE A 28 1.00 -5.68 -5.66
CA PHE A 28 0.79 -4.30 -5.24
C PHE A 28 -0.08 -3.59 -6.27
N HIS A 29 -1.27 -3.20 -5.85
CA HIS A 29 -2.24 -2.52 -6.70
C HIS A 29 -2.25 -1.03 -6.45
N ILE A 30 -2.31 -0.25 -7.52
CA ILE A 30 -2.67 1.16 -7.48
C ILE A 30 -3.88 1.34 -8.39
N THR A 31 -4.98 1.80 -7.85
CA THR A 31 -6.20 2.10 -8.59
C THR A 31 -6.54 3.57 -8.43
N GLY A 32 -6.87 4.24 -9.53
CA GLY A 32 -7.15 5.66 -9.47
C GLY A 32 -8.15 6.12 -10.54
N LYS A 33 -8.93 7.13 -10.18
CA LYS A 33 -9.81 7.84 -11.10
C LYS A 33 -9.20 9.22 -11.38
N PRO A 34 -8.66 9.46 -12.60
CA PRO A 34 -8.10 10.75 -12.95
C PRO A 34 -9.10 11.88 -12.79
N ALA A 35 -8.61 13.08 -12.53
CA ALA A 35 -9.42 14.28 -12.49
C ALA A 35 -9.88 14.69 -13.92
N PRO A 36 -11.00 15.41 -14.07
CA PRO A 36 -11.45 15.89 -15.37
C PRO A 36 -10.36 16.68 -16.11
N GLY A 37 -10.16 16.35 -17.38
CA GLY A 37 -9.14 17.00 -18.22
C GLY A 37 -7.72 16.41 -18.09
N VAL A 38 -7.48 15.47 -17.19
CA VAL A 38 -6.19 14.77 -17.08
C VAL A 38 -6.23 13.51 -17.96
N THR A 39 -5.23 13.35 -18.84
CA THR A 39 -5.10 12.15 -19.66
C THR A 39 -4.64 10.96 -18.81
N LEU A 40 -4.95 9.74 -19.25
CA LEU A 40 -4.54 8.51 -18.55
C LEU A 40 -3.02 8.38 -18.49
N GLU A 41 -2.34 8.77 -19.54
CA GLU A 41 -0.89 8.76 -19.66
C GLU A 41 -0.23 9.76 -18.68
N ALA A 42 -0.81 10.97 -18.56
CA ALA A 42 -0.34 11.96 -17.58
C ALA A 42 -0.59 11.50 -16.14
N ALA A 43 -1.72 10.85 -15.89
CA ALA A 43 -2.05 10.27 -14.60
C ALA A 43 -1.06 9.15 -14.21
N GLU A 44 -0.77 8.23 -15.13
CA GLU A 44 0.24 7.18 -14.91
C GLU A 44 1.62 7.77 -14.64
N ALA A 45 2.04 8.76 -15.45
CA ALA A 45 3.34 9.42 -15.26
C ALA A 45 3.46 10.06 -13.86
N ALA A 46 2.37 10.66 -13.36
CA ALA A 46 2.34 11.24 -12.01
C ALA A 46 2.46 10.16 -10.91
N VAL A 47 1.85 8.99 -11.08
CA VAL A 47 2.04 7.84 -10.17
C VAL A 47 3.51 7.41 -10.15
N TRP A 48 4.11 7.23 -11.33
CA TRP A 48 5.51 6.82 -11.42
C TRP A 48 6.49 7.82 -10.80
N GLN A 49 6.18 9.11 -10.83
CA GLN A 49 6.97 10.12 -10.13
C GLN A 49 6.95 9.91 -8.60
N GLU A 50 5.78 9.61 -8.03
CA GLU A 50 5.68 9.34 -6.59
C GLU A 50 6.37 8.02 -6.20
N LEU A 51 6.25 6.98 -7.02
CA LEU A 51 6.93 5.71 -6.79
C LEU A 51 8.46 5.87 -6.89
N LYS A 52 8.93 6.66 -7.85
CA LYS A 52 10.35 6.97 -7.99
C LYS A 52 10.91 7.66 -6.75
N ALA A 53 10.18 8.59 -6.16
CA ALA A 53 10.60 9.24 -4.90
C ALA A 53 10.83 8.20 -3.79
N LEU A 54 9.98 7.17 -3.67
CA LEU A 54 10.17 6.08 -2.69
C LEU A 54 11.40 5.21 -2.98
N THR A 55 11.83 5.12 -4.24
CA THR A 55 13.05 4.35 -4.59
C THR A 55 14.34 5.17 -4.42
N GLU A 56 14.28 6.48 -4.54
CA GLU A 56 15.43 7.37 -4.49
C GLU A 56 15.65 8.00 -3.10
N GLU A 57 14.58 8.38 -2.44
CA GLU A 57 14.59 9.05 -1.15
C GLU A 57 14.30 8.05 -0.01
N SER A 58 14.77 8.37 1.18
CA SER A 58 14.38 7.63 2.38
C SER A 58 13.06 8.17 2.90
N VAL A 59 12.20 7.29 3.37
CA VAL A 59 10.97 7.70 4.06
C VAL A 59 11.35 8.46 5.33
N ASP A 60 10.63 9.55 5.60
CA ASP A 60 10.78 10.32 6.82
C ASP A 60 10.45 9.46 8.05
N GLU A 61 11.32 9.51 9.07
CA GLU A 61 11.16 8.71 10.28
C GLU A 61 9.85 9.04 11.04
N ASP A 62 9.42 10.30 11.04
CA ASP A 62 8.17 10.70 11.66
C ASP A 62 6.95 10.13 10.90
N GLU A 63 7.03 10.06 9.57
CA GLU A 63 5.98 9.43 8.77
C GLU A 63 5.95 7.91 8.99
N LEU A 64 7.12 7.28 9.04
CA LEU A 64 7.23 5.86 9.33
C LEU A 64 6.64 5.53 10.72
N GLU A 65 6.96 6.32 11.72
CA GLU A 65 6.46 6.13 13.09
C GLU A 65 4.93 6.31 13.17
N LYS A 66 4.36 7.28 12.45
CA LYS A 66 2.90 7.43 12.33
C LYS A 66 2.23 6.19 11.75
N VAL A 67 2.81 5.61 10.69
CA VAL A 67 2.28 4.38 10.07
C VAL A 67 2.36 3.20 11.03
N LYS A 68 3.46 3.04 11.76
CA LYS A 68 3.63 2.00 12.80
C LYS A 68 2.60 2.13 13.91
N ASN A 69 2.41 3.35 14.42
CA ASN A 69 1.43 3.65 15.47
C ASN A 69 -0.01 3.38 15.01
N ARG A 70 -0.31 3.73 13.75
CA ARG A 70 -1.62 3.44 13.15
C ARG A 70 -1.85 1.94 13.05
N TYR A 71 -0.89 1.18 12.53
CA TYR A 71 -1.00 -0.27 12.41
C TYR A 71 -1.23 -0.94 13.77
N GLU A 72 -0.44 -0.57 14.78
CA GLU A 72 -0.61 -1.09 16.15
C GLU A 72 -2.00 -0.79 16.71
N SER A 73 -2.48 0.44 16.53
CA SER A 73 -3.83 0.82 16.96
C SER A 73 -4.90 0.00 16.25
N GLU A 74 -4.80 -0.19 14.93
CA GLU A 74 -5.72 -1.00 14.14
C GLU A 74 -5.73 -2.46 14.62
N GLN A 75 -4.58 -3.04 14.98
CA GLN A 75 -4.51 -4.40 15.53
C GLN A 75 -5.20 -4.49 16.91
N ILE A 76 -5.02 -3.51 17.77
CA ILE A 76 -5.72 -3.46 19.07
C ILE A 76 -7.24 -3.44 18.86
N PHE A 77 -7.74 -2.58 17.97
CA PHE A 77 -9.18 -2.50 17.68
C PHE A 77 -9.73 -3.76 17.02
N ASN A 78 -9.00 -4.37 16.10
CA ASN A 78 -9.38 -5.62 15.46
C ASN A 78 -9.51 -6.77 16.48
N ASN A 79 -8.68 -6.80 17.50
CA ASN A 79 -8.69 -7.81 18.54
C ASN A 79 -9.84 -7.64 19.57
N LEU A 80 -10.61 -6.57 19.50
CA LEU A 80 -11.84 -6.43 20.28
C LEU A 80 -12.98 -7.32 19.73
N ASN A 81 -12.88 -7.77 18.51
CA ASN A 81 -13.87 -8.66 17.88
C ASN A 81 -13.38 -10.12 17.95
N TYR A 82 -14.07 -10.95 18.69
CA TYR A 82 -13.72 -12.37 18.87
C TYR A 82 -13.68 -13.16 17.55
N LEU A 83 -14.53 -12.82 16.57
CA LEU A 83 -14.51 -13.48 15.26
C LEU A 83 -13.21 -13.13 14.52
N ASN A 84 -12.77 -11.88 14.57
CA ASN A 84 -11.50 -11.47 13.97
C ASN A 84 -10.33 -12.20 14.63
N VAL A 85 -10.32 -12.28 15.96
CA VAL A 85 -9.28 -13.02 16.69
C VAL A 85 -9.25 -14.49 16.28
N ALA A 86 -10.40 -15.15 16.24
CA ALA A 86 -10.50 -16.56 15.85
C ALA A 86 -10.04 -16.78 14.40
N THR A 87 -10.44 -15.91 13.48
CA THR A 87 -10.01 -15.96 12.07
C THR A 87 -8.51 -15.77 11.92
N ASN A 88 -7.95 -14.79 12.63
CA ASN A 88 -6.51 -14.51 12.61
C ASN A 88 -5.71 -15.68 13.20
N LEU A 89 -6.13 -16.24 14.33
CA LEU A 89 -5.48 -17.41 14.91
C LEU A 89 -5.49 -18.61 13.95
N ALA A 90 -6.62 -18.87 13.30
CA ALA A 90 -6.72 -19.93 12.29
C ALA A 90 -5.80 -19.68 11.09
N TYR A 91 -5.69 -18.43 10.64
CA TYR A 91 -4.79 -18.04 9.56
C TYR A 91 -3.32 -18.23 9.94
N PHE A 92 -2.92 -17.80 11.13
CA PHE A 92 -1.55 -17.97 11.61
C PHE A 92 -1.21 -19.46 11.80
N GLU A 93 -2.14 -20.28 12.28
CA GLU A 93 -1.94 -21.73 12.38
C GLU A 93 -1.78 -22.40 11.01
N LEU A 94 -2.52 -21.93 10.00
CA LEU A 94 -2.41 -22.43 8.62
C LEU A 94 -1.05 -22.10 7.98
N THR A 95 -0.50 -20.91 8.27
CA THR A 95 0.73 -20.39 7.64
C THR A 95 2.00 -20.64 8.46
N GLY A 96 1.86 -21.05 9.73
CA GLY A 96 2.97 -21.24 10.64
C GLY A 96 2.49 -21.75 11.99
N LYS A 97 2.45 -20.88 12.99
CA LYS A 97 1.97 -21.17 14.35
C LYS A 97 1.02 -20.09 14.82
N ALA A 98 -0.08 -20.45 15.46
CA ALA A 98 -1.03 -19.49 16.02
C ALA A 98 -0.36 -18.47 16.97
N GLU A 99 0.68 -18.87 17.69
CA GLU A 99 1.46 -18.01 18.61
C GLU A 99 2.14 -16.82 17.90
N ASP A 100 2.39 -16.91 16.58
CA ASP A 100 3.07 -15.88 15.79
C ASP A 100 2.24 -14.58 15.70
N ILE A 101 0.92 -14.65 15.96
CA ILE A 101 0.05 -13.49 16.06
C ILE A 101 0.55 -12.50 17.12
N ASN A 102 1.16 -12.98 18.21
CA ASN A 102 1.65 -12.13 19.30
C ASN A 102 2.90 -11.32 18.90
N ASN A 103 3.60 -11.73 17.84
CA ASN A 103 4.79 -11.08 17.32
C ASN A 103 4.53 -10.19 16.11
N GLU A 104 3.32 -10.16 15.59
CA GLU A 104 2.99 -9.44 14.36
C GLU A 104 3.29 -7.94 14.49
N VAL A 105 2.85 -7.30 15.56
CA VAL A 105 3.13 -5.89 15.83
C VAL A 105 4.63 -5.62 15.92
N ASN A 106 5.39 -6.51 16.58
CA ASN A 106 6.84 -6.35 16.71
C ASN A 106 7.56 -6.44 15.35
N LYS A 107 7.10 -7.30 14.44
CA LYS A 107 7.63 -7.39 13.07
C LYS A 107 7.44 -6.05 12.34
N TYR A 108 6.24 -5.46 12.39
CA TYR A 108 5.99 -4.15 11.80
C TYR A 108 6.80 -3.03 12.46
N ARG A 109 6.92 -3.04 13.79
CA ARG A 109 7.73 -2.07 14.54
C ARG A 109 9.22 -2.14 14.17
N SER A 110 9.74 -3.30 13.83
CA SER A 110 11.15 -3.50 13.45
C SER A 110 11.49 -3.02 12.04
N VAL A 111 10.50 -2.71 11.21
CA VAL A 111 10.73 -2.22 9.84
C VAL A 111 11.44 -0.87 9.85
N THR A 112 12.49 -0.74 9.04
CA THR A 112 13.29 0.48 8.90
C THR A 112 13.01 1.19 7.58
N ALA A 113 13.29 2.49 7.51
CA ALA A 113 13.19 3.27 6.28
C ALA A 113 14.07 2.70 5.15
N GLY A 114 15.23 2.14 5.50
CA GLY A 114 16.13 1.47 4.55
C GLY A 114 15.50 0.22 3.93
N GLN A 115 14.82 -0.61 4.74
CA GLN A 115 14.12 -1.80 4.24
C GLN A 115 12.96 -1.44 3.31
N ILE A 116 12.22 -0.36 3.62
CA ILE A 116 11.16 0.14 2.76
C ILE A 116 11.72 0.58 1.41
N LYS A 117 12.83 1.33 1.42
CA LYS A 117 13.50 1.76 0.19
C LYS A 117 13.99 0.57 -0.65
N GLU A 118 14.61 -0.42 -0.02
CA GLU A 118 15.08 -1.64 -0.71
C GLU A 118 13.90 -2.40 -1.32
N ALA A 119 12.80 -2.58 -0.60
CA ALA A 119 11.59 -3.22 -1.10
C ALA A 119 11.00 -2.42 -2.28
N ALA A 120 10.93 -1.09 -2.18
CA ALA A 120 10.45 -0.22 -3.25
C ALA A 120 11.30 -0.36 -4.52
N GLN A 121 12.63 -0.39 -4.39
CA GLN A 121 13.56 -0.56 -5.50
C GLN A 121 13.40 -1.90 -6.22
N LYS A 122 13.07 -2.96 -5.49
CA LYS A 122 12.82 -4.29 -6.07
C LYS A 122 11.45 -4.39 -6.75
N THR A 123 10.44 -3.73 -6.17
CA THR A 123 9.04 -3.90 -6.59
C THR A 123 8.64 -2.92 -7.68
N PHE A 124 9.00 -1.64 -7.54
CA PHE A 124 8.54 -0.57 -8.43
C PHE A 124 9.45 -0.35 -9.62
N VAL A 125 9.61 -1.41 -10.43
CA VAL A 125 10.31 -1.37 -11.71
C VAL A 125 9.32 -1.55 -12.86
N ARG A 126 9.57 -0.90 -14.00
CA ARG A 126 8.65 -0.91 -15.16
C ARG A 126 8.37 -2.33 -15.67
N GLU A 127 9.35 -3.19 -15.63
CA GLU A 127 9.31 -4.57 -16.09
C GLU A 127 8.36 -5.45 -15.25
N ASN A 128 8.10 -5.05 -13.99
CA ASN A 128 7.18 -5.75 -13.08
C ASN A 128 5.77 -5.15 -13.07
N CYS A 129 5.48 -4.18 -13.94
CA CYS A 129 4.22 -3.44 -13.92
C CYS A 129 3.33 -3.81 -15.09
N SER A 130 2.05 -4.02 -14.81
CA SER A 130 0.99 -4.06 -15.81
C SER A 130 0.03 -2.89 -15.57
N THR A 131 -0.16 -2.05 -16.58
CA THR A 131 -1.07 -0.90 -16.52
C THR A 131 -2.31 -1.17 -17.34
N LEU A 132 -3.49 -0.99 -16.73
CA LEU A 132 -4.78 -1.09 -17.40
C LEU A 132 -5.46 0.28 -17.46
N TYR A 133 -5.76 0.74 -18.67
CA TYR A 133 -6.55 1.93 -18.91
C TYR A 133 -8.00 1.57 -19.17
N TYR A 134 -8.88 2.05 -18.31
CA TYR A 134 -10.31 1.92 -18.50
C TYR A 134 -10.90 3.24 -18.97
N LYS A 135 -11.49 3.24 -20.16
CA LYS A 135 -12.17 4.39 -20.76
C LYS A 135 -13.66 4.09 -20.90
N SER A 136 -14.51 5.05 -20.51
CA SER A 136 -15.95 4.97 -20.80
C SER A 136 -16.18 5.19 -22.28
N ASN A 137 -16.99 4.34 -22.91
CA ASN A 137 -17.48 4.55 -24.29
C ASN A 137 -18.72 5.43 -24.37
N LEU A 138 -19.19 5.97 -23.23
CA LEU A 138 -20.31 6.90 -23.23
C LEU A 138 -19.84 8.26 -23.79
N PRO A 139 -20.55 8.83 -24.79
CA PRO A 139 -20.26 10.19 -25.22
C PRO A 139 -20.46 11.15 -24.04
N THR A 140 -19.48 12.01 -23.81
CA THR A 140 -19.53 13.12 -22.86
C THR A 140 -20.47 14.20 -23.31
#